data_efe69144d0624ce31d24f52c64e16266
#
_entry.id   efe69144d0624ce31d24f52c64e16266
#
_cell.length_a   1.000
_cell.length_b   1.000
_cell.length_c   1.000
_cell.angle_alpha   90.00
_cell.angle_beta   90.00
_cell.angle_gamma   90.00
#
_symmetry.space_group_name_H-M   'P 1'
#
loop_
_entity.id
_entity.type
_entity.pdbx_description
1 polymer ?
#
loop_
_entity_poly.entity_id
_entity_poly.type
_entity_poly.pdbx_seq_one_letter_code
_entity_poly.pdbx_strand_id
1 'polypeptide(L)'
;MRSLAIALAATTVAASGALAQQQGVTKDEIVIGTIQDLSGPIAAFGKQTRGGMVLRVDEINEQGGINGRKIKLLVEDAAYDPKRAVLAAQKLVNQDKIFMMLAHIGTAPNLAAMPVQFEKNIVNFMPVTAAREMYEPFHRLKYSFAVPYYDQMRVMLPRLVKEKSAKKVCTIYQDDEFGLEVMRGAEAGLKTLNMELAEKTTYKRGATDFSSQVARMKAGNCDLVVLGTIIRETIGTIGESRKTGFNPTFLGSSATYTDLIHKLGGPAMNGLYASMGTQHPYLDEASQPIRFWANKYKTKFNEDPTVFSAYGYVIVDAFARAATKAGATLTTDSFIKAMDTMVIPTDMFGSAEATYGPKKRLGSDSSRLSQIQDGKWKVISDYATP
;
A
#
# COMPACT_ATOMS: atom_id res chain seq x y z
N MET A 1 62.81 -53.66 32.17
CA MET A 1 61.44 -53.13 32.32
C MET A 1 61.35 -51.86 31.53
N ARG A 2 60.66 -51.90 30.36
CA ARG A 2 60.48 -50.74 29.48
C ARG A 2 59.04 -50.27 29.63
N SER A 3 58.86 -49.11 30.21
CA SER A 3 57.54 -48.48 30.36
C SER A 3 57.12 -47.82 29.04
N LEU A 4 56.00 -48.24 28.51
CA LEU A 4 55.35 -47.70 27.29
C LEU A 4 54.41 -46.57 27.77
N ALA A 5 54.72 -45.31 27.40
CA ALA A 5 53.82 -44.19 27.64
C ALA A 5 52.88 -44.03 26.41
N ILE A 6 51.58 -44.28 26.62
CA ILE A 6 50.55 -44.02 25.62
C ILE A 6 50.11 -42.54 25.71
N ALA A 7 50.42 -41.75 24.70
CA ALA A 7 49.91 -40.37 24.56
C ALA A 7 48.52 -40.40 23.96
N LEU A 8 47.53 -39.99 24.74
CA LEU A 8 46.14 -39.84 24.32
C LEU A 8 46.02 -38.46 23.62
N ALA A 9 45.94 -38.40 22.29
CA ALA A 9 45.63 -37.18 21.54
C ALA A 9 44.16 -36.90 21.62
N ALA A 10 43.75 -35.91 22.37
CA ALA A 10 42.37 -35.40 22.39
C ALA A 10 42.15 -34.52 21.14
N THR A 11 41.44 -35.04 20.14
CA THR A 11 40.93 -34.26 18.99
C THR A 11 39.72 -33.47 19.42
N THR A 12 39.90 -32.18 19.66
CA THR A 12 38.81 -31.22 19.84
C THR A 12 38.15 -30.97 18.46
N VAL A 13 36.98 -31.61 18.24
CA VAL A 13 36.12 -31.27 17.13
C VAL A 13 35.45 -29.92 17.45
N ALA A 14 35.97 -28.86 16.84
CA ALA A 14 35.30 -27.58 16.82
C ALA A 14 34.02 -27.73 16.00
N ALA A 15 32.88 -27.90 16.68
CA ALA A 15 31.58 -27.81 16.09
C ALA A 15 31.39 -26.32 15.64
N SER A 16 31.80 -26.01 14.41
CA SER A 16 31.39 -24.78 13.75
C SER A 16 29.88 -24.86 13.60
N GLY A 17 29.14 -24.25 14.50
CA GLY A 17 27.69 -24.06 14.33
C GLY A 17 27.49 -23.29 13.03
N ALA A 18 27.16 -24.00 11.95
CA ALA A 18 26.67 -23.38 10.73
C ALA A 18 25.43 -22.59 11.12
N LEU A 19 25.55 -21.28 11.27
CA LEU A 19 24.41 -20.38 11.37
C LEU A 19 23.58 -20.68 10.14
N ALA A 20 22.37 -21.17 10.33
CA ALA A 20 21.46 -21.47 9.23
C ALA A 20 21.37 -20.22 8.36
N GLN A 21 21.77 -20.36 7.09
CA GLN A 21 21.80 -19.24 6.16
C GLN A 21 20.39 -18.66 6.03
N GLN A 22 20.27 -17.34 6.22
CA GLN A 22 18.98 -16.66 6.08
C GLN A 22 18.42 -16.87 4.68
N GLN A 23 17.18 -17.35 4.58
CA GLN A 23 16.48 -17.52 3.31
C GLN A 23 16.49 -16.19 2.53
N GLY A 24 16.80 -16.26 1.23
CA GLY A 24 16.80 -15.13 0.31
C GLY A 24 17.96 -14.16 0.47
N VAL A 25 18.96 -14.46 1.31
CA VAL A 25 20.15 -13.63 1.49
C VAL A 25 21.41 -14.46 1.24
N THR A 26 22.22 -14.03 0.29
CA THR A 26 23.54 -14.61 0.01
C THR A 26 24.63 -13.56 0.26
N LYS A 27 25.87 -13.89 -0.04
CA LYS A 27 26.97 -12.90 0.01
C LYS A 27 26.85 -11.81 -1.06
N ASP A 28 26.16 -12.09 -2.18
CA ASP A 28 26.11 -11.22 -3.35
C ASP A 28 24.70 -10.69 -3.67
N GLU A 29 23.64 -11.31 -3.09
CA GLU A 29 22.26 -11.04 -3.50
C GLU A 29 21.28 -11.04 -2.32
N ILE A 30 20.25 -10.19 -2.39
CA ILE A 30 19.05 -10.21 -1.56
C ILE A 30 17.85 -10.41 -2.48
N VAL A 31 17.12 -11.53 -2.32
CA VAL A 31 15.94 -11.86 -3.13
C VAL A 31 14.70 -11.38 -2.41
N ILE A 32 13.98 -10.43 -3.00
CA ILE A 32 12.70 -9.93 -2.49
C ILE A 32 11.58 -10.29 -3.45
N GLY A 33 10.38 -10.52 -2.92
CA GLY A 33 9.20 -10.83 -3.71
C GLY A 33 8.13 -9.76 -3.61
N THR A 34 7.29 -9.70 -4.63
CA THR A 34 6.06 -8.91 -4.62
C THR A 34 4.96 -9.64 -5.38
N ILE A 35 3.72 -9.49 -4.92
CA ILE A 35 2.53 -10.00 -5.60
C ILE A 35 1.72 -8.80 -6.04
N GLN A 36 1.52 -8.67 -7.36
CA GLN A 36 0.84 -7.56 -7.97
C GLN A 36 -0.44 -8.01 -8.70
N ASP A 37 -1.29 -7.08 -9.05
CA ASP A 37 -2.27 -7.28 -10.10
C ASP A 37 -1.67 -6.75 -11.42
N LEU A 38 -1.37 -7.63 -12.36
CA LEU A 38 -0.84 -7.26 -13.66
C LEU A 38 -1.83 -7.52 -14.81
N SER A 39 -2.90 -8.27 -14.55
CA SER A 39 -3.86 -8.72 -15.56
C SER A 39 -5.33 -8.58 -15.13
N GLY A 40 -5.60 -8.21 -13.89
CA GLY A 40 -6.94 -8.11 -13.32
C GLY A 40 -7.51 -6.67 -13.27
N PRO A 41 -8.52 -6.45 -12.44
CA PRO A 41 -9.28 -5.19 -12.42
C PRO A 41 -8.51 -3.96 -11.93
N ILE A 42 -7.41 -4.14 -11.21
CA ILE A 42 -6.53 -3.05 -10.75
C ILE A 42 -5.13 -3.15 -11.37
N ALA A 43 -5.01 -3.75 -12.56
CA ALA A 43 -3.73 -3.96 -13.23
C ALA A 43 -2.95 -2.66 -13.46
N ALA A 44 -3.65 -1.54 -13.65
CA ALA A 44 -3.01 -0.24 -13.74
C ALA A 44 -2.21 0.12 -12.47
N PHE A 45 -2.76 -0.17 -11.28
CA PHE A 45 -2.05 0.05 -10.00
C PHE A 45 -0.86 -0.89 -9.84
N GLY A 46 -1.05 -2.18 -10.11
CA GLY A 46 0.01 -3.17 -9.96
C GLY A 46 1.19 -2.94 -10.90
N LYS A 47 0.93 -2.59 -12.16
CA LYS A 47 1.98 -2.24 -13.14
C LYS A 47 2.77 -1.01 -12.69
N GLN A 48 2.09 0.03 -12.23
CA GLN A 48 2.72 1.25 -11.75
C GLN A 48 3.53 1.02 -10.47
N THR A 49 3.00 0.27 -9.50
CA THR A 49 3.74 -0.12 -8.29
C THR A 49 5.02 -0.89 -8.66
N ARG A 50 4.91 -1.89 -9.55
CA ARG A 50 6.06 -2.63 -10.06
C ARG A 50 7.08 -1.70 -10.71
N GLY A 51 6.63 -0.76 -11.55
CA GLY A 51 7.51 0.21 -12.21
C GLY A 51 8.32 1.03 -11.21
N GLY A 52 7.68 1.56 -10.17
CA GLY A 52 8.37 2.29 -9.09
C GLY A 52 9.36 1.42 -8.35
N MET A 53 9.00 0.17 -8.02
CA MET A 53 9.91 -0.78 -7.37
C MET A 53 11.14 -1.06 -8.25
N VAL A 54 10.94 -1.36 -9.53
CA VAL A 54 12.03 -1.62 -10.48
C VAL A 54 12.96 -0.42 -10.59
N LEU A 55 12.41 0.79 -10.74
CA LEU A 55 13.22 2.01 -10.82
C LEU A 55 14.15 2.14 -9.61
N ARG A 56 13.62 1.94 -8.39
CA ARG A 56 14.43 2.09 -7.17
C ARG A 56 15.42 0.94 -6.98
N VAL A 57 15.04 -0.29 -7.31
CA VAL A 57 15.95 -1.45 -7.28
C VAL A 57 17.14 -1.23 -8.20
N ASP A 58 16.91 -0.74 -9.42
CA ASP A 58 17.98 -0.48 -10.37
C ASP A 58 18.95 0.60 -9.86
N GLU A 59 18.42 1.72 -9.32
CA GLU A 59 19.23 2.77 -8.72
C GLU A 59 20.12 2.26 -7.58
N ILE A 60 19.56 1.46 -6.67
CA ILE A 60 20.30 0.87 -5.54
C ILE A 60 21.37 -0.09 -6.08
N ASN A 61 21.03 -0.90 -7.06
CA ASN A 61 21.96 -1.85 -7.66
C ASN A 61 23.10 -1.17 -8.43
N GLU A 62 22.82 -0.09 -9.14
CA GLU A 62 23.84 0.74 -9.81
C GLU A 62 24.82 1.36 -8.81
N GLN A 63 24.34 1.73 -7.62
CA GLN A 63 25.15 2.28 -6.52
C GLN A 63 25.92 1.22 -5.72
N GLY A 64 25.91 -0.05 -6.12
CA GLY A 64 26.62 -1.13 -5.44
C GLY A 64 25.77 -2.05 -4.57
N GLY A 65 24.46 -1.81 -4.51
CA GLY A 65 23.52 -2.61 -3.72
C GLY A 65 23.52 -2.26 -2.22
N ILE A 66 23.00 -3.18 -1.41
CA ILE A 66 22.91 -3.03 0.05
C ILE A 66 24.06 -3.81 0.71
N ASN A 67 24.99 -3.11 1.33
CA ASN A 67 26.19 -3.73 1.92
C ASN A 67 26.91 -4.69 0.93
N GLY A 68 27.02 -4.27 -0.34
CA GLY A 68 27.66 -5.03 -1.42
C GLY A 68 26.77 -6.10 -2.09
N ARG A 69 25.51 -6.27 -1.67
CA ARG A 69 24.55 -7.22 -2.24
C ARG A 69 23.60 -6.55 -3.20
N LYS A 70 23.41 -7.12 -4.38
CA LYS A 70 22.40 -6.67 -5.34
C LYS A 70 21.01 -7.14 -4.88
N ILE A 71 20.00 -6.33 -5.14
CA ILE A 71 18.61 -6.70 -4.94
C ILE A 71 18.11 -7.44 -6.18
N LYS A 72 17.49 -8.59 -5.99
CA LYS A 72 16.73 -9.31 -7.02
C LYS A 72 15.25 -9.24 -6.67
N LEU A 73 14.48 -8.57 -7.52
CA LEU A 73 13.04 -8.43 -7.38
C LEU A 73 12.31 -9.51 -8.19
N LEU A 74 11.52 -10.34 -7.52
CA LEU A 74 10.63 -11.31 -8.14
C LEU A 74 9.19 -10.82 -8.08
N VAL A 75 8.48 -10.87 -9.21
CA VAL A 75 7.12 -10.33 -9.34
C VAL A 75 6.18 -11.44 -9.79
N GLU A 76 5.10 -11.67 -9.03
CA GLU A 76 4.02 -12.59 -9.38
C GLU A 76 2.73 -11.83 -9.63
N ASP A 77 1.91 -12.34 -10.57
CA ASP A 77 0.59 -11.80 -10.90
C ASP A 77 -0.51 -12.61 -10.21
N ALA A 78 -1.27 -11.97 -9.34
CA ALA A 78 -2.45 -12.57 -8.72
C ALA A 78 -3.77 -12.11 -9.34
N ALA A 79 -3.77 -11.20 -10.30
CA ALA A 79 -4.98 -10.64 -10.93
C ALA A 79 -6.05 -10.17 -9.92
N TYR A 80 -5.62 -9.66 -8.77
CA TYR A 80 -6.47 -9.23 -7.65
C TYR A 80 -7.37 -10.36 -7.08
N ASP A 81 -6.95 -11.61 -7.26
CA ASP A 81 -7.66 -12.81 -6.78
C ASP A 81 -6.96 -13.40 -5.55
N PRO A 82 -7.65 -13.57 -4.40
CA PRO A 82 -7.05 -14.11 -3.18
C PRO A 82 -6.49 -15.53 -3.33
N LYS A 83 -7.12 -16.40 -4.13
CA LYS A 83 -6.66 -17.78 -4.33
C LYS A 83 -5.35 -17.79 -5.13
N ARG A 84 -5.27 -16.97 -6.19
CA ARG A 84 -4.05 -16.80 -6.97
C ARG A 84 -2.94 -16.19 -6.11
N ALA A 85 -3.26 -15.25 -5.21
CA ALA A 85 -2.29 -14.67 -4.28
C ALA A 85 -1.68 -15.71 -3.34
N VAL A 86 -2.46 -16.68 -2.85
CA VAL A 86 -1.93 -17.82 -2.07
C VAL A 86 -0.93 -18.63 -2.89
N LEU A 87 -1.26 -18.98 -4.13
CA LEU A 87 -0.36 -19.74 -5.01
C LEU A 87 0.93 -18.98 -5.32
N ALA A 88 0.82 -17.68 -5.59
CA ALA A 88 1.96 -16.80 -5.80
C ALA A 88 2.85 -16.71 -4.54
N ALA A 89 2.25 -16.59 -3.35
CA ALA A 89 2.99 -16.59 -2.10
C ALA A 89 3.70 -17.92 -1.85
N GLN A 90 3.04 -19.06 -2.11
CA GLN A 90 3.66 -20.39 -2.00
C GLN A 90 4.87 -20.52 -2.93
N LYS A 91 4.77 -20.02 -4.16
CA LYS A 91 5.89 -20.03 -5.12
C LYS A 91 7.04 -19.17 -4.61
N LEU A 92 6.79 -17.89 -4.31
CA LEU A 92 7.82 -16.95 -3.87
C LEU A 92 8.50 -17.41 -2.55
N VAL A 93 7.71 -17.88 -1.58
CA VAL A 93 8.22 -18.25 -0.26
C VAL A 93 8.90 -19.61 -0.27
N ASN A 94 8.28 -20.63 -0.87
CA ASN A 94 8.73 -22.02 -0.74
C ASN A 94 9.61 -22.49 -1.90
N GLN A 95 9.48 -21.94 -3.10
CA GLN A 95 10.29 -22.33 -4.28
C GLN A 95 11.40 -21.31 -4.55
N ASP A 96 11.04 -20.04 -4.71
CA ASP A 96 11.98 -18.96 -5.04
C ASP A 96 12.76 -18.48 -3.80
N LYS A 97 12.34 -18.87 -2.58
CA LYS A 97 13.05 -18.60 -1.32
C LYS A 97 13.32 -17.12 -1.07
N ILE A 98 12.32 -16.26 -1.25
CA ILE A 98 12.46 -14.82 -0.98
C ILE A 98 12.84 -14.54 0.47
N PHE A 99 13.57 -13.46 0.69
CA PHE A 99 13.85 -12.91 2.03
C PHE A 99 12.64 -12.21 2.64
N MET A 100 11.90 -11.47 1.81
CA MET A 100 10.81 -10.61 2.27
C MET A 100 9.77 -10.40 1.18
N MET A 101 8.51 -10.21 1.56
CA MET A 101 7.44 -9.76 0.66
C MET A 101 7.28 -8.25 0.78
N LEU A 102 7.44 -7.51 -0.32
CA LEU A 102 7.31 -6.06 -0.38
C LEU A 102 6.11 -5.63 -1.23
N ALA A 103 5.44 -4.57 -0.81
CA ALA A 103 4.45 -3.87 -1.63
C ALA A 103 3.35 -4.78 -2.24
N HIS A 104 3.03 -5.91 -1.63
CA HIS A 104 1.94 -6.79 -2.09
C HIS A 104 0.64 -6.01 -2.15
N ILE A 105 -0.02 -5.97 -3.33
CA ILE A 105 -1.18 -5.13 -3.56
C ILE A 105 -2.50 -5.82 -3.21
N GLY A 106 -3.43 -5.05 -2.63
CA GLY A 106 -4.80 -5.44 -2.38
C GLY A 106 -5.06 -6.04 -1.01
N THR A 107 -6.23 -5.75 -0.41
CA THR A 107 -6.59 -6.17 0.95
C THR A 107 -6.84 -7.68 1.02
N ALA A 108 -7.84 -8.19 0.32
CA ALA A 108 -8.18 -9.61 0.34
C ALA A 108 -7.03 -10.52 -0.14
N PRO A 109 -6.26 -10.19 -1.20
CA PRO A 109 -5.06 -10.93 -1.58
C PRO A 109 -3.99 -11.00 -0.48
N ASN A 110 -3.71 -9.88 0.22
CA ASN A 110 -2.76 -9.86 1.34
C ASN A 110 -3.23 -10.75 2.48
N LEU A 111 -4.49 -10.63 2.90
CA LEU A 111 -5.05 -11.45 3.99
C LEU A 111 -4.93 -12.95 3.70
N ALA A 112 -5.18 -13.35 2.46
CA ALA A 112 -5.07 -14.74 2.05
C ALA A 112 -3.62 -15.24 2.03
N ALA A 113 -2.66 -14.40 1.62
CA ALA A 113 -1.26 -14.78 1.44
C ALA A 113 -0.41 -14.69 2.71
N MET A 114 -0.76 -13.81 3.66
CA MET A 114 0.02 -13.60 4.90
C MET A 114 0.30 -14.90 5.70
N PRO A 115 -0.64 -15.84 5.89
CA PRO A 115 -0.34 -17.09 6.60
C PRO A 115 0.84 -17.86 5.98
N VAL A 116 0.93 -17.94 4.65
CA VAL A 116 2.03 -18.61 3.94
C VAL A 116 3.38 -17.93 4.23
N GLN A 117 3.39 -16.60 4.28
CA GLN A 117 4.58 -15.81 4.59
C GLN A 117 5.01 -16.03 6.06
N PHE A 118 4.07 -15.94 6.98
CA PHE A 118 4.36 -15.98 8.42
C PHE A 118 4.83 -17.36 8.90
N GLU A 119 4.31 -18.43 8.29
CA GLU A 119 4.79 -19.80 8.57
C GLU A 119 6.30 -19.96 8.31
N LYS A 120 6.84 -19.21 7.34
CA LYS A 120 8.27 -19.21 6.99
C LYS A 120 9.04 -17.99 7.52
N ASN A 121 8.49 -17.27 8.48
CA ASN A 121 9.10 -16.09 9.10
C ASN A 121 9.43 -14.98 8.07
N ILE A 122 8.63 -14.87 7.00
CA ILE A 122 8.75 -13.85 5.97
C ILE A 122 7.92 -12.62 6.35
N VAL A 123 8.55 -11.46 6.40
CA VAL A 123 7.90 -10.17 6.68
C VAL A 123 7.00 -9.78 5.52
N ASN A 124 5.77 -9.34 5.85
CA ASN A 124 4.89 -8.60 4.94
C ASN A 124 5.18 -7.10 5.10
N PHE A 125 6.01 -6.57 4.20
CA PHE A 125 6.58 -5.23 4.33
C PHE A 125 5.85 -4.24 3.46
N MET A 126 5.17 -3.30 4.11
CA MET A 126 4.51 -2.15 3.49
C MET A 126 3.61 -2.55 2.30
N PRO A 127 2.61 -3.43 2.52
CA PRO A 127 1.68 -3.80 1.45
C PRO A 127 0.95 -2.58 0.91
N VAL A 128 0.62 -2.60 -0.39
CA VAL A 128 -0.14 -1.54 -1.06
C VAL A 128 -1.63 -1.77 -0.83
N THR A 129 -2.01 -1.59 0.39
CA THR A 129 -3.38 -1.50 0.91
C THR A 129 -3.36 -0.79 2.25
N ALA A 130 -4.43 -0.08 2.56
CA ALA A 130 -4.57 0.68 3.80
C ALA A 130 -5.54 0.02 4.79
N ALA A 131 -5.66 -1.30 4.75
CA ALA A 131 -6.48 -2.05 5.70
C ALA A 131 -5.77 -2.16 7.06
N ARG A 132 -6.52 -2.05 8.17
CA ARG A 132 -5.97 -2.16 9.52
C ARG A 132 -5.34 -3.53 9.79
N GLU A 133 -5.81 -4.56 9.14
CA GLU A 133 -5.27 -5.92 9.24
C GLU A 133 -3.80 -6.01 8.81
N MET A 134 -3.27 -5.01 8.12
CA MET A 134 -1.85 -4.95 7.75
C MET A 134 -0.93 -4.63 8.93
N TYR A 135 -1.49 -4.19 10.06
CA TYR A 135 -0.74 -3.94 11.30
C TYR A 135 -1.48 -4.42 12.57
N GLU A 136 -2.79 -4.63 12.51
CA GLU A 136 -3.62 -5.16 13.60
C GLU A 136 -4.17 -6.57 13.24
N PRO A 137 -4.39 -7.46 14.22
CA PRO A 137 -3.73 -7.42 15.53
C PRO A 137 -2.22 -7.41 15.36
N PHE A 138 -1.51 -6.92 16.39
CA PHE A 138 -0.03 -6.86 16.33
C PHE A 138 0.55 -8.23 15.93
N HIS A 139 1.45 -8.19 14.96
CA HIS A 139 2.30 -9.32 14.59
C HIS A 139 3.68 -8.81 14.20
N ARG A 140 4.75 -9.47 14.68
CA ARG A 140 6.12 -9.01 14.48
C ARG A 140 6.53 -8.87 13.00
N LEU A 141 5.89 -9.63 12.11
CA LEU A 141 6.19 -9.69 10.68
C LEU A 141 5.31 -8.76 9.83
N LYS A 142 4.50 -7.91 10.43
CA LYS A 142 3.68 -6.91 9.73
C LYS A 142 4.35 -5.54 9.81
N TYR A 143 4.40 -4.82 8.68
CA TYR A 143 4.75 -3.40 8.63
C TYR A 143 3.88 -2.69 7.60
N SER A 144 3.11 -1.69 8.03
CA SER A 144 2.24 -0.89 7.18
C SER A 144 2.75 0.56 7.10
N PHE A 145 2.67 1.16 5.91
CA PHE A 145 3.01 2.58 5.69
C PHE A 145 1.78 3.44 5.42
N ALA A 146 0.74 2.83 4.84
CA ALA A 146 -0.44 3.54 4.40
C ALA A 146 -1.36 3.89 5.57
N VAL A 147 -1.84 5.12 5.61
CA VAL A 147 -2.87 5.55 6.57
C VAL A 147 -4.11 4.68 6.41
N PRO A 148 -4.63 4.08 7.49
CA PRO A 148 -5.74 3.13 7.40
C PRO A 148 -6.98 3.72 6.75
N TYR A 149 -7.65 2.97 5.86
CA TYR A 149 -8.92 3.39 5.25
C TYR A 149 -9.96 3.81 6.28
N TYR A 150 -10.01 3.07 7.38
CA TYR A 150 -10.86 3.40 8.52
C TYR A 150 -10.57 4.81 9.07
N ASP A 151 -9.31 5.13 9.32
CA ASP A 151 -8.90 6.43 9.88
C ASP A 151 -9.04 7.56 8.85
N GLN A 152 -8.77 7.29 7.57
CA GLN A 152 -9.02 8.25 6.50
C GLN A 152 -10.47 8.75 6.54
N MET A 153 -11.44 7.83 6.61
CA MET A 153 -12.85 8.20 6.63
C MET A 153 -13.28 8.76 7.98
N ARG A 154 -12.82 8.19 9.08
CA ARG A 154 -13.12 8.66 10.45
C ARG A 154 -12.74 10.12 10.67
N VAL A 155 -11.64 10.57 10.03
CA VAL A 155 -11.12 11.94 10.18
C VAL A 155 -11.69 12.88 9.11
N MET A 156 -11.67 12.45 7.83
CA MET A 156 -11.97 13.35 6.72
C MET A 156 -13.46 13.54 6.48
N LEU A 157 -14.28 12.52 6.73
CA LEU A 157 -15.72 12.62 6.52
C LEU A 157 -16.40 13.65 7.43
N PRO A 158 -16.19 13.68 8.77
CA PRO A 158 -16.79 14.70 9.65
C PRO A 158 -16.44 16.12 9.24
N ARG A 159 -15.20 16.34 8.80
CA ARG A 159 -14.76 17.63 8.29
C ARG A 159 -15.57 18.03 7.07
N LEU A 160 -15.67 17.14 6.07
CA LEU A 160 -16.38 17.45 4.84
C LEU A 160 -17.89 17.60 5.04
N VAL A 161 -18.49 16.83 5.97
CA VAL A 161 -19.89 16.98 6.39
C VAL A 161 -20.15 18.40 6.89
N LYS A 162 -19.28 18.92 7.75
CA LYS A 162 -19.39 20.30 8.28
C LYS A 162 -19.19 21.36 7.20
N GLU A 163 -18.13 21.22 6.39
CA GLU A 163 -17.81 22.15 5.30
C GLU A 163 -18.94 22.23 4.25
N LYS A 164 -19.59 21.12 3.93
CA LYS A 164 -20.69 21.03 2.95
C LYS A 164 -22.08 21.14 3.58
N SER A 165 -22.18 21.24 4.89
CA SER A 165 -23.45 21.19 5.62
C SER A 165 -24.29 19.98 5.26
N ALA A 166 -23.65 18.84 5.00
CA ALA A 166 -24.31 17.60 4.56
C ALA A 166 -25.25 17.08 5.66
N LYS A 167 -26.46 16.64 5.25
CA LYS A 167 -27.50 16.13 6.15
C LYS A 167 -27.69 14.63 6.03
N LYS A 168 -27.48 14.08 4.83
CA LYS A 168 -27.66 12.66 4.53
C LYS A 168 -26.43 12.10 3.83
N VAL A 169 -25.69 11.27 4.55
CA VAL A 169 -24.48 10.62 4.05
C VAL A 169 -24.80 9.18 3.68
N CYS A 170 -24.38 8.77 2.52
CA CYS A 170 -24.53 7.41 2.02
C CYS A 170 -23.17 6.82 1.63
N THR A 171 -23.14 5.52 1.40
CA THR A 171 -21.93 4.86 0.90
C THR A 171 -22.22 3.81 -0.16
N ILE A 172 -21.30 3.71 -1.11
CA ILE A 172 -21.16 2.56 -2.01
C ILE A 172 -19.77 1.95 -1.79
N TYR A 173 -19.69 0.65 -1.57
CA TYR A 173 -18.42 -0.01 -1.25
C TYR A 173 -18.34 -1.42 -1.82
N GLN A 174 -17.09 -1.85 -2.12
CA GLN A 174 -16.81 -3.21 -2.55
C GLN A 174 -17.20 -4.19 -1.43
N ASP A 175 -17.93 -5.24 -1.78
CA ASP A 175 -18.41 -6.26 -0.83
C ASP A 175 -17.26 -7.23 -0.49
N ASP A 176 -16.23 -6.69 0.18
CA ASP A 176 -15.09 -7.40 0.74
C ASP A 176 -14.41 -6.56 1.84
N GLU A 177 -13.29 -7.07 2.37
CA GLU A 177 -12.57 -6.46 3.49
C GLU A 177 -12.11 -5.03 3.20
N PHE A 178 -11.75 -4.69 1.95
CA PHE A 178 -11.40 -3.34 1.56
C PHE A 178 -12.57 -2.38 1.73
N GLY A 179 -13.69 -2.70 1.12
CA GLY A 179 -14.87 -1.83 1.17
C GLY A 179 -15.46 -1.72 2.58
N LEU A 180 -15.42 -2.80 3.35
CA LEU A 180 -15.87 -2.81 4.75
C LEU A 180 -15.03 -1.86 5.63
N GLU A 181 -13.70 -1.77 5.43
CA GLU A 181 -12.85 -0.84 6.17
C GLU A 181 -13.23 0.63 5.89
N VAL A 182 -13.49 0.97 4.63
CA VAL A 182 -13.95 2.32 4.25
C VAL A 182 -15.31 2.63 4.89
N MET A 183 -16.27 1.72 4.78
CA MET A 183 -17.63 1.87 5.31
C MET A 183 -17.61 2.04 6.84
N ARG A 184 -16.88 1.17 7.56
CA ARG A 184 -16.75 1.25 9.03
C ARG A 184 -16.09 2.55 9.48
N GLY A 185 -15.09 3.05 8.73
CA GLY A 185 -14.48 4.35 9.00
C GLY A 185 -15.47 5.50 8.83
N ALA A 186 -16.33 5.43 7.82
CA ALA A 186 -17.40 6.40 7.61
C ALA A 186 -18.41 6.39 8.77
N GLU A 187 -18.87 5.19 9.20
CA GLU A 187 -19.74 5.06 10.37
C GLU A 187 -19.11 5.66 11.64
N ALA A 188 -17.84 5.35 11.89
CA ALA A 188 -17.11 5.88 13.04
C ALA A 188 -16.98 7.41 13.00
N GLY A 189 -16.71 7.98 11.82
CA GLY A 189 -16.66 9.44 11.64
C GLY A 189 -18.02 10.10 11.86
N LEU A 190 -19.09 9.56 11.28
CA LEU A 190 -20.45 10.10 11.45
C LEU A 190 -20.95 10.04 12.89
N LYS A 191 -20.56 8.99 13.62
CA LYS A 191 -20.92 8.86 15.04
C LYS A 191 -20.40 10.04 15.88
N THR A 192 -19.28 10.65 15.52
CA THR A 192 -18.76 11.85 16.21
C THR A 192 -19.65 13.09 16.03
N LEU A 193 -20.55 13.04 15.03
CA LEU A 193 -21.53 14.09 14.73
C LEU A 193 -22.97 13.69 15.11
N ASN A 194 -23.16 12.56 15.82
CA ASN A 194 -24.45 11.94 16.09
C ASN A 194 -25.26 11.69 14.81
N MET A 195 -24.56 11.27 13.73
CA MET A 195 -25.14 10.93 12.45
C MET A 195 -24.89 9.45 12.13
N GLU A 196 -25.70 8.91 11.21
CA GLU A 196 -25.56 7.56 10.67
C GLU A 196 -25.58 7.60 9.15
N LEU A 197 -25.12 6.50 8.52
CA LEU A 197 -25.26 6.31 7.07
C LEU A 197 -26.75 6.12 6.73
N ALA A 198 -27.29 7.02 5.90
CA ALA A 198 -28.69 6.97 5.45
C ALA A 198 -28.93 5.81 4.48
N GLU A 199 -27.93 5.43 3.68
CA GLU A 199 -28.00 4.29 2.76
C GLU A 199 -26.61 3.64 2.65
N LYS A 200 -26.59 2.32 2.66
CA LYS A 200 -25.40 1.48 2.45
C LYS A 200 -25.64 0.57 1.25
N THR A 201 -24.87 0.77 0.19
CA THR A 201 -24.94 -0.04 -1.02
C THR A 201 -23.63 -0.74 -1.29
N THR A 202 -23.69 -1.94 -1.85
CA THR A 202 -22.51 -2.75 -2.16
C THR A 202 -22.45 -3.10 -3.64
N TYR A 203 -21.24 -3.45 -4.09
CA TYR A 203 -21.01 -4.06 -5.39
C TYR A 203 -20.00 -5.21 -5.27
N LYS A 204 -20.10 -6.17 -6.17
CA LYS A 204 -19.13 -7.28 -6.24
C LYS A 204 -17.88 -6.85 -7.02
N ARG A 205 -16.72 -7.37 -6.63
CA ARG A 205 -15.47 -7.17 -7.37
C ARG A 205 -15.66 -7.48 -8.85
N GLY A 206 -15.25 -6.56 -9.73
CA GLY A 206 -15.41 -6.68 -11.17
C GLY A 206 -16.75 -6.21 -11.72
N ALA A 207 -17.66 -5.68 -10.90
CA ALA A 207 -18.91 -5.07 -11.36
C ALA A 207 -18.65 -3.93 -12.36
N THR A 208 -19.58 -3.75 -13.29
CA THR A 208 -19.52 -2.74 -14.36
C THR A 208 -20.77 -1.85 -14.43
N ASP A 209 -21.83 -2.21 -13.73
CA ASP A 209 -23.08 -1.46 -13.64
C ASP A 209 -23.35 -1.06 -12.19
N PHE A 210 -23.63 0.21 -11.95
CA PHE A 210 -23.85 0.83 -10.64
C PHE A 210 -25.21 1.56 -10.58
N SER A 211 -26.07 1.38 -11.56
CA SER A 211 -27.35 2.08 -11.71
C SER A 211 -28.27 1.85 -10.52
N SER A 212 -28.35 0.62 -10.02
CA SER A 212 -29.20 0.29 -8.87
C SER A 212 -28.70 0.94 -7.57
N GLN A 213 -27.39 0.96 -7.33
CA GLN A 213 -26.80 1.61 -6.17
C GLN A 213 -27.02 3.13 -6.21
N VAL A 214 -26.78 3.74 -7.37
CA VAL A 214 -27.02 5.18 -7.60
C VAL A 214 -28.50 5.52 -7.40
N ALA A 215 -29.43 4.72 -7.94
CA ALA A 215 -30.86 4.94 -7.77
C ALA A 215 -31.29 4.91 -6.29
N ARG A 216 -30.75 3.96 -5.51
CA ARG A 216 -31.02 3.86 -4.05
C ARG A 216 -30.51 5.08 -3.30
N MET A 217 -29.27 5.50 -3.54
CA MET A 217 -28.68 6.68 -2.89
C MET A 217 -29.41 7.97 -3.27
N LYS A 218 -29.85 8.09 -4.54
CA LYS A 218 -30.66 9.21 -5.00
C LYS A 218 -32.03 9.23 -4.33
N ALA A 219 -32.73 8.09 -4.23
CA ALA A 219 -34.01 7.95 -3.54
C ALA A 219 -33.87 8.26 -2.03
N GLY A 220 -32.72 7.95 -1.42
CA GLY A 220 -32.36 8.31 -0.05
C GLY A 220 -32.10 9.82 0.14
N ASN A 221 -32.08 10.60 -0.92
CA ASN A 221 -31.70 12.02 -0.93
C ASN A 221 -30.33 12.27 -0.29
N CYS A 222 -29.34 11.45 -0.65
CA CYS A 222 -27.97 11.61 -0.15
C CYS A 222 -27.34 12.87 -0.75
N ASP A 223 -26.76 13.69 0.09
CA ASP A 223 -26.04 14.92 -0.31
C ASP A 223 -24.51 14.76 -0.23
N LEU A 224 -24.04 13.71 0.44
CA LEU A 224 -22.67 13.26 0.43
C LEU A 224 -22.59 11.73 0.28
N VAL A 225 -21.71 11.25 -0.58
CA VAL A 225 -21.49 9.81 -0.81
C VAL A 225 -20.04 9.44 -0.55
N VAL A 226 -19.83 8.49 0.35
CA VAL A 226 -18.52 7.89 0.61
C VAL A 226 -18.29 6.74 -0.36
N LEU A 227 -17.14 6.74 -1.01
CA LEU A 227 -16.75 5.80 -2.04
C LEU A 227 -15.72 4.79 -1.51
N GLY A 228 -16.17 3.60 -1.15
CA GLY A 228 -15.33 2.41 -0.94
C GLY A 228 -15.08 1.71 -2.28
N THR A 229 -14.61 2.47 -3.27
CA THR A 229 -14.46 2.09 -4.68
C THR A 229 -13.03 2.30 -5.16
N ILE A 230 -12.68 1.71 -6.30
CA ILE A 230 -11.35 1.84 -6.91
C ILE A 230 -11.47 2.71 -8.19
N ILE A 231 -11.03 2.23 -9.35
CA ILE A 231 -11.00 3.06 -10.58
C ILE A 231 -12.36 3.05 -11.29
N ARG A 232 -12.72 1.88 -11.84
CA ARG A 232 -13.91 1.69 -12.68
C ARG A 232 -15.18 2.03 -11.93
N GLU A 233 -15.26 1.56 -10.70
CA GLU A 233 -16.42 1.72 -9.83
C GLU A 233 -16.64 3.20 -9.44
N THR A 234 -15.55 3.93 -9.18
CA THR A 234 -15.61 5.37 -8.93
C THR A 234 -16.15 6.12 -10.14
N ILE A 235 -15.54 5.88 -11.31
CA ILE A 235 -15.93 6.53 -12.57
C ILE A 235 -17.37 6.16 -12.92
N GLY A 236 -17.73 4.89 -12.82
CA GLY A 236 -19.07 4.39 -13.13
C GLY A 236 -20.15 4.96 -12.20
N THR A 237 -19.88 5.00 -10.89
CA THR A 237 -20.81 5.56 -9.91
C THR A 237 -21.04 7.06 -10.12
N ILE A 238 -19.96 7.84 -10.30
CA ILE A 238 -20.08 9.29 -10.51
C ILE A 238 -20.71 9.57 -11.88
N GLY A 239 -20.31 8.85 -12.93
CA GLY A 239 -20.87 9.00 -14.26
C GLY A 239 -22.38 8.74 -14.30
N GLU A 240 -22.83 7.64 -13.70
CA GLU A 240 -24.26 7.32 -13.59
C GLU A 240 -25.02 8.35 -12.72
N SER A 241 -24.39 8.83 -11.65
CA SER A 241 -24.98 9.88 -10.81
C SER A 241 -25.23 11.16 -11.63
N ARG A 242 -24.22 11.63 -12.37
CA ARG A 242 -24.34 12.83 -13.21
C ARG A 242 -25.40 12.66 -14.31
N LYS A 243 -25.40 11.50 -14.97
CA LYS A 243 -26.38 11.15 -16.02
C LYS A 243 -27.82 11.19 -15.52
N THR A 244 -28.05 10.76 -14.27
CA THR A 244 -29.39 10.75 -13.67
C THR A 244 -29.76 12.06 -12.96
N GLY A 245 -28.89 13.08 -12.99
CA GLY A 245 -29.10 14.34 -12.29
C GLY A 245 -28.90 14.26 -10.78
N PHE A 246 -28.27 13.20 -10.28
CA PHE A 246 -27.89 13.06 -8.88
C PHE A 246 -26.49 13.62 -8.67
N ASN A 247 -26.37 14.71 -7.92
CA ASN A 247 -25.14 15.50 -7.80
C ASN A 247 -24.69 15.68 -6.34
N PRO A 248 -24.46 14.62 -5.56
CA PRO A 248 -23.94 14.73 -4.21
C PRO A 248 -22.46 15.12 -4.22
N THR A 249 -21.93 15.51 -3.05
CA THR A 249 -20.49 15.55 -2.82
C THR A 249 -19.96 14.12 -2.74
N PHE A 250 -18.85 13.82 -3.41
CA PHE A 250 -18.21 12.49 -3.35
C PHE A 250 -16.90 12.56 -2.58
N LEU A 251 -16.70 11.61 -1.66
CA LEU A 251 -15.47 11.43 -0.90
C LEU A 251 -14.95 9.99 -1.08
N GLY A 252 -13.79 9.84 -1.70
CA GLY A 252 -13.08 8.56 -1.82
C GLY A 252 -11.97 8.37 -0.78
N SER A 253 -11.57 7.12 -0.59
CA SER A 253 -10.36 6.78 0.14
C SER A 253 -9.10 6.99 -0.72
N SER A 254 -7.93 6.69 -0.19
CA SER A 254 -6.68 6.72 -0.95
C SER A 254 -6.65 5.74 -2.14
N ALA A 255 -7.52 4.73 -2.16
CA ALA A 255 -7.69 3.85 -3.32
C ALA A 255 -8.33 4.56 -4.52
N THR A 256 -9.04 5.67 -4.30
CA THR A 256 -9.62 6.52 -5.33
C THR A 256 -8.62 7.57 -5.83
N TYR A 257 -7.56 7.86 -5.07
CA TYR A 257 -6.58 8.90 -5.37
C TYR A 257 -5.60 8.44 -6.46
N THR A 258 -6.01 8.56 -7.71
CA THR A 258 -5.20 8.29 -8.90
C THR A 258 -5.61 9.21 -10.06
N ASP A 259 -4.66 9.55 -10.92
CA ASP A 259 -4.91 10.36 -12.13
C ASP A 259 -5.82 9.65 -13.15
N LEU A 260 -5.88 8.33 -13.11
CA LEU A 260 -6.78 7.55 -13.97
C LEU A 260 -8.25 7.93 -13.78
N ILE A 261 -8.65 8.39 -12.60
CA ILE A 261 -10.02 8.85 -12.34
C ILE A 261 -10.36 10.01 -13.24
N HIS A 262 -9.57 11.08 -13.26
CA HIS A 262 -9.85 12.25 -14.09
C HIS A 262 -9.48 12.03 -15.57
N LYS A 263 -8.44 11.24 -15.87
CA LYS A 263 -8.06 10.93 -17.25
C LYS A 263 -9.12 10.12 -18.01
N LEU A 264 -9.73 9.14 -17.34
CA LEU A 264 -10.73 8.26 -17.95
C LEU A 264 -12.16 8.77 -17.75
N GLY A 265 -12.46 9.38 -16.60
CA GLY A 265 -13.79 9.88 -16.27
C GLY A 265 -14.06 11.31 -16.75
N GLY A 266 -13.02 12.04 -17.16
CA GLY A 266 -13.13 13.38 -17.70
C GLY A 266 -13.72 14.42 -16.74
N PRO A 267 -14.37 15.47 -17.27
CA PRO A 267 -14.88 16.60 -16.46
C PRO A 267 -15.92 16.20 -15.40
N ALA A 268 -16.61 15.08 -15.59
CA ALA A 268 -17.59 14.59 -14.60
C ALA A 268 -16.96 14.30 -13.23
N MET A 269 -15.65 14.07 -13.18
CA MET A 269 -14.90 13.79 -11.96
C MET A 269 -14.48 15.04 -11.20
N ASN A 270 -14.58 16.24 -11.79
CA ASN A 270 -14.28 17.48 -11.08
C ASN A 270 -15.15 17.61 -9.81
N GLY A 271 -14.52 18.04 -8.73
CA GLY A 271 -15.16 18.15 -7.42
C GLY A 271 -15.10 16.90 -6.57
N LEU A 272 -14.62 15.76 -7.08
CA LEU A 272 -14.39 14.55 -6.28
C LEU A 272 -13.27 14.82 -5.25
N TYR A 273 -13.55 14.49 -3.99
CA TYR A 273 -12.58 14.50 -2.90
C TYR A 273 -11.99 13.11 -2.68
N ALA A 274 -10.71 13.05 -2.31
CA ALA A 274 -10.09 11.81 -1.84
C ALA A 274 -9.13 12.07 -0.68
N SER A 275 -9.07 11.14 0.26
CA SER A 275 -8.02 11.10 1.27
C SER A 275 -6.71 10.63 0.64
N MET A 276 -5.59 11.21 1.04
CA MET A 276 -4.27 10.85 0.53
C MET A 276 -3.18 11.11 1.57
N GLY A 277 -2.05 10.42 1.42
CA GLY A 277 -0.86 10.60 2.24
C GLY A 277 0.39 10.92 1.42
N THR A 278 0.40 10.57 0.14
CA THR A 278 1.52 10.75 -0.79
C THR A 278 1.02 11.53 -2.01
N GLN A 279 1.69 12.59 -2.39
CA GLN A 279 1.27 13.45 -3.50
C GLN A 279 1.46 12.75 -4.86
N HIS A 280 0.50 12.94 -5.76
CA HIS A 280 0.60 12.46 -7.14
C HIS A 280 1.75 13.17 -7.87
N PRO A 281 2.66 12.42 -8.52
CA PRO A 281 3.85 13.00 -9.14
C PRO A 281 3.59 13.44 -10.60
N TYR A 282 2.88 14.54 -10.80
CA TYR A 282 2.67 15.09 -12.14
C TYR A 282 4.00 15.52 -12.79
N LEU A 283 4.10 15.37 -14.12
CA LEU A 283 5.29 15.77 -14.90
C LEU A 283 5.57 17.27 -14.85
N ASP A 284 4.53 18.08 -14.64
CA ASP A 284 4.56 19.53 -14.53
C ASP A 284 4.42 20.04 -13.10
N GLU A 285 4.69 19.19 -12.09
CA GLU A 285 4.60 19.57 -10.67
C GLU A 285 5.55 20.74 -10.34
N ALA A 286 5.13 21.63 -9.45
CA ALA A 286 5.95 22.76 -9.02
C ALA A 286 7.27 22.33 -8.36
N SER A 287 7.27 21.22 -7.64
CA SER A 287 8.44 20.64 -7.00
C SER A 287 9.45 20.11 -8.02
N GLN A 288 10.64 20.68 -8.06
CA GLN A 288 11.72 20.23 -8.95
C GLN A 288 12.13 18.76 -8.69
N PRO A 289 12.30 18.29 -7.47
CA PRO A 289 12.60 16.88 -7.20
C PRO A 289 11.54 15.93 -7.76
N ILE A 290 10.24 16.26 -7.60
CA ILE A 290 9.15 15.44 -8.15
C ILE A 290 9.21 15.44 -9.69
N ARG A 291 9.37 16.61 -10.34
CA ARG A 291 9.48 16.67 -11.81
C ARG A 291 10.65 15.85 -12.33
N PHE A 292 11.81 15.95 -11.69
CA PHE A 292 12.99 15.19 -12.10
C PHE A 292 12.72 13.68 -12.01
N TRP A 293 12.19 13.22 -10.89
CA TRP A 293 11.84 11.82 -10.69
C TRP A 293 10.77 11.35 -11.69
N ALA A 294 9.70 12.14 -11.88
CA ALA A 294 8.61 11.81 -12.79
C ALA A 294 9.09 11.69 -14.25
N ASN A 295 9.97 12.58 -14.70
CA ASN A 295 10.56 12.50 -16.05
C ASN A 295 11.52 11.30 -16.19
N LYS A 296 12.28 10.97 -15.14
CA LYS A 296 13.11 9.76 -15.11
C LYS A 296 12.27 8.50 -15.26
N TYR A 297 11.16 8.40 -14.50
CA TYR A 297 10.21 7.30 -14.63
C TYR A 297 9.66 7.20 -16.04
N LYS A 298 9.15 8.31 -16.58
CA LYS A 298 8.60 8.38 -17.95
C LYS A 298 9.60 7.95 -18.99
N THR A 299 10.83 8.42 -18.89
CA THR A 299 11.91 8.04 -19.83
C THR A 299 12.19 6.54 -19.81
N LYS A 300 12.17 5.93 -18.61
CA LYS A 300 12.46 4.50 -18.45
C LYS A 300 11.33 3.60 -18.94
N PHE A 301 10.08 3.95 -18.65
CA PHE A 301 8.92 3.08 -18.87
C PHE A 301 8.01 3.53 -20.02
N ASN A 302 8.28 4.69 -20.62
CA ASN A 302 7.45 5.30 -21.67
C ASN A 302 5.98 5.52 -21.25
N GLU A 303 5.77 5.75 -19.96
CA GLU A 303 4.45 6.05 -19.38
C GLU A 303 4.58 7.09 -18.25
N ASP A 304 3.51 7.85 -17.99
CA ASP A 304 3.49 8.81 -16.90
C ASP A 304 3.46 8.07 -15.56
N PRO A 305 4.24 8.53 -14.55
CA PRO A 305 4.16 7.96 -13.21
C PRO A 305 2.82 8.32 -12.55
N THR A 306 2.41 7.48 -11.59
CA THR A 306 1.26 7.74 -10.72
C THR A 306 1.68 7.70 -9.24
N VAL A 307 0.74 7.96 -8.35
CA VAL A 307 0.99 7.77 -6.91
C VAL A 307 1.39 6.32 -6.59
N PHE A 308 0.90 5.34 -7.37
CA PHE A 308 1.27 3.92 -7.16
C PHE A 308 2.71 3.63 -7.56
N SER A 309 3.26 4.31 -8.58
CA SER A 309 4.70 4.24 -8.86
C SER A 309 5.53 4.92 -7.76
N ALA A 310 5.05 6.02 -7.18
CA ALA A 310 5.69 6.61 -6.00
C ALA A 310 5.67 5.63 -4.81
N TYR A 311 4.56 4.94 -4.54
CA TYR A 311 4.50 3.90 -3.49
C TYR A 311 5.55 2.80 -3.71
N GLY A 312 5.62 2.22 -4.92
CA GLY A 312 6.63 1.20 -5.23
C GLY A 312 8.06 1.68 -4.97
N TYR A 313 8.35 2.91 -5.35
CA TYR A 313 9.66 3.53 -5.17
C TYR A 313 10.02 3.74 -3.68
N VAL A 314 9.13 4.36 -2.91
CA VAL A 314 9.40 4.67 -1.49
C VAL A 314 9.43 3.42 -0.61
N ILE A 315 8.65 2.37 -0.94
CA ILE A 315 8.68 1.10 -0.21
C ILE A 315 10.02 0.40 -0.38
N VAL A 316 10.58 0.36 -1.59
CA VAL A 316 11.91 -0.21 -1.83
C VAL A 316 12.99 0.65 -1.16
N ASP A 317 12.85 1.97 -1.17
CA ASP A 317 13.78 2.87 -0.46
C ASP A 317 13.76 2.61 1.05
N ALA A 318 12.58 2.50 1.65
CA ALA A 318 12.43 2.17 3.07
C ALA A 318 13.05 0.80 3.41
N PHE A 319 12.81 -0.21 2.57
CA PHE A 319 13.46 -1.52 2.71
C PHE A 319 14.99 -1.41 2.67
N ALA A 320 15.54 -0.69 1.70
CA ALA A 320 16.97 -0.54 1.55
C ALA A 320 17.61 0.17 2.75
N ARG A 321 16.98 1.22 3.28
CA ARG A 321 17.43 1.92 4.50
C ARG A 321 17.45 0.98 5.71
N ALA A 322 16.37 0.21 5.91
CA ALA A 322 16.26 -0.73 7.02
C ALA A 322 17.27 -1.87 6.89
N ALA A 323 17.43 -2.45 5.71
CA ALA A 323 18.39 -3.51 5.45
C ALA A 323 19.86 -3.02 5.59
N THR A 324 20.15 -1.80 5.17
CA THR A 324 21.47 -1.17 5.40
C THR A 324 21.74 -1.00 6.90
N LYS A 325 20.75 -0.50 7.65
CA LYS A 325 20.84 -0.32 9.11
C LYS A 325 20.96 -1.64 9.85
N ALA A 326 20.36 -2.72 9.34
CA ALA A 326 20.49 -4.07 9.91
C ALA A 326 21.93 -4.63 9.80
N GLY A 327 22.75 -4.07 8.89
CA GLY A 327 24.17 -4.38 8.75
C GLY A 327 24.48 -5.58 7.85
N ALA A 328 25.72 -6.00 7.86
CA ALA A 328 26.23 -7.06 6.99
C ALA A 328 25.58 -8.43 7.25
N THR A 329 25.22 -8.74 8.50
CA THR A 329 24.49 -9.96 8.86
C THR A 329 22.98 -9.69 8.78
N LEU A 330 22.44 -9.71 7.56
CA LEU A 330 21.03 -9.47 7.31
C LEU A 330 20.21 -10.75 7.57
N THR A 331 19.34 -10.67 8.57
CA THR A 331 18.35 -11.71 8.92
C THR A 331 17.00 -11.05 9.15
N THR A 332 15.91 -11.83 9.19
CA THR A 332 14.60 -11.30 9.58
C THR A 332 14.65 -10.59 10.93
N ASP A 333 15.37 -11.15 11.90
CA ASP A 333 15.47 -10.55 13.24
C ASP A 333 16.30 -9.27 13.27
N SER A 334 17.44 -9.22 12.55
CA SER A 334 18.23 -7.99 12.46
C SER A 334 17.47 -6.88 11.70
N PHE A 335 16.69 -7.24 10.68
CA PHE A 335 15.82 -6.30 9.98
C PHE A 335 14.72 -5.73 10.89
N ILE A 336 14.02 -6.59 11.65
CA ILE A 336 13.01 -6.16 12.63
C ILE A 336 13.62 -5.23 13.69
N LYS A 337 14.79 -5.59 14.22
CA LYS A 337 15.52 -4.74 15.18
C LYS A 337 15.88 -3.38 14.59
N ALA A 338 16.28 -3.33 13.32
CA ALA A 338 16.54 -2.07 12.63
C ALA A 338 15.26 -1.23 12.47
N MET A 339 14.14 -1.86 12.09
CA MET A 339 12.84 -1.21 11.97
C MET A 339 12.29 -0.71 13.31
N ASP A 340 12.52 -1.41 14.42
CA ASP A 340 12.03 -1.02 15.75
C ASP A 340 12.61 0.32 16.26
N THR A 341 13.62 0.85 15.58
CA THR A 341 14.22 2.17 15.86
C THR A 341 14.31 3.04 14.60
N MET A 342 13.56 2.67 13.54
CA MET A 342 13.59 3.39 12.29
C MET A 342 12.67 4.61 12.34
N VAL A 343 13.22 5.73 11.87
CA VAL A 343 12.46 6.92 11.46
C VAL A 343 12.66 7.06 9.96
N ILE A 344 11.57 7.02 9.20
CA ILE A 344 11.56 7.29 7.78
C ILE A 344 11.09 8.73 7.63
N PRO A 345 11.97 9.65 7.20
CA PRO A 345 11.62 11.07 7.11
C PRO A 345 10.60 11.31 6.00
N THR A 346 9.97 12.46 6.04
CA THR A 346 9.17 12.99 4.92
C THR A 346 9.96 12.91 3.61
N ASP A 347 9.35 12.36 2.59
CA ASP A 347 9.95 12.18 1.26
C ASP A 347 9.61 13.34 0.29
N MET A 348 10.15 13.27 -0.94
CA MET A 348 9.88 14.30 -1.96
C MET A 348 8.41 14.35 -2.39
N PHE A 349 7.64 13.27 -2.19
CA PHE A 349 6.20 13.23 -2.50
C PHE A 349 5.34 13.74 -1.34
N GLY A 350 5.97 14.30 -0.30
CA GLY A 350 5.31 14.88 0.84
C GLY A 350 4.59 13.87 1.74
N SER A 351 5.01 12.60 1.71
CA SER A 351 4.53 11.61 2.68
C SER A 351 4.92 12.03 4.09
N ALA A 352 4.04 11.84 5.06
CA ALA A 352 4.34 12.14 6.45
C ALA A 352 5.50 11.28 6.98
N GLU A 353 6.24 11.81 7.95
CA GLU A 353 7.25 11.01 8.67
C GLU A 353 6.61 9.74 9.23
N ALA A 354 7.30 8.61 9.06
CA ALA A 354 6.86 7.32 9.57
C ALA A 354 7.83 6.77 10.62
N THR A 355 7.29 6.32 11.75
CA THR A 355 8.04 5.72 12.85
C THR A 355 7.51 4.34 13.18
N TYR A 356 8.42 3.44 13.54
CA TYR A 356 8.10 2.07 13.95
C TYR A 356 8.73 1.75 15.29
N GLY A 357 8.29 0.67 15.93
CA GLY A 357 8.80 0.27 17.24
C GLY A 357 8.42 -1.16 17.60
N PRO A 358 8.91 -1.69 18.72
CA PRO A 358 8.68 -3.10 19.11
C PRO A 358 7.20 -3.51 19.17
N LYS A 359 6.30 -2.55 19.41
CA LYS A 359 4.84 -2.75 19.45
C LYS A 359 4.08 -1.88 18.41
N LYS A 360 4.79 -1.16 17.53
CA LYS A 360 4.20 -0.26 16.53
C LYS A 360 4.51 -0.76 15.12
N ARG A 361 3.47 -1.12 14.35
CA ARG A 361 3.57 -1.67 12.99
C ARG A 361 2.93 -0.78 11.93
N LEU A 362 2.29 0.32 12.32
CA LEU A 362 1.82 1.38 11.44
C LEU A 362 2.81 2.55 11.47
N GLY A 363 3.27 2.99 10.31
CA GLY A 363 4.26 4.07 10.20
C GLY A 363 3.70 5.43 10.57
N SER A 364 2.58 5.81 9.97
CA SER A 364 1.87 7.06 10.20
C SER A 364 0.36 6.86 10.05
N ASP A 365 -0.43 7.61 10.81
CA ASP A 365 -1.89 7.67 10.74
C ASP A 365 -2.39 9.02 10.20
N SER A 366 -1.49 9.88 9.73
CA SER A 366 -1.80 11.22 9.24
C SER A 366 -2.23 11.18 7.77
N SER A 367 -3.38 11.74 7.45
CA SER A 367 -3.87 11.92 6.08
C SER A 367 -4.32 13.35 5.82
N ARG A 368 -4.49 13.69 4.54
CA ARG A 368 -5.00 14.99 4.11
C ARG A 368 -5.96 14.81 2.93
N LEU A 369 -6.71 15.84 2.60
CA LEU A 369 -7.64 15.85 1.48
C LEU A 369 -6.99 16.40 0.22
N SER A 370 -7.34 15.79 -0.88
CA SER A 370 -7.16 16.30 -2.24
C SER A 370 -8.51 16.37 -2.95
N GLN A 371 -8.62 17.26 -3.95
CA GLN A 371 -9.82 17.39 -4.77
C GLN A 371 -9.42 17.46 -6.24
N ILE A 372 -10.20 16.84 -7.13
CA ILE A 372 -10.03 17.05 -8.57
C ILE A 372 -10.57 18.42 -8.92
N GLN A 373 -9.67 19.30 -9.38
CA GLN A 373 -9.95 20.64 -9.90
C GLN A 373 -9.25 20.81 -11.24
N ASP A 374 -10.00 21.24 -12.25
CA ASP A 374 -9.49 21.42 -13.62
C ASP A 374 -8.77 20.18 -14.19
N GLY A 375 -9.32 18.98 -13.90
CA GLY A 375 -8.77 17.70 -14.36
C GLY A 375 -7.47 17.26 -13.71
N LYS A 376 -7.15 17.78 -12.51
CA LYS A 376 -5.99 17.34 -11.71
C LYS A 376 -6.32 17.27 -10.23
N TRP A 377 -5.66 16.35 -9.53
CA TRP A 377 -5.67 16.32 -8.06
C TRP A 377 -4.90 17.52 -7.51
N LYS A 378 -5.56 18.28 -6.63
CA LYS A 378 -4.95 19.38 -5.88
C LYS A 378 -5.11 19.14 -4.40
N VAL A 379 -4.02 19.20 -3.64
CA VAL A 379 -4.04 19.10 -2.18
C VAL A 379 -4.77 20.32 -1.62
N ILE A 380 -5.76 20.12 -0.76
CA ILE A 380 -6.63 21.18 -0.25
C ILE A 380 -6.68 21.26 1.28
N SER A 381 -5.94 20.44 1.98
CA SER A 381 -5.85 20.47 3.43
C SER A 381 -4.45 20.16 3.93
N ASP A 382 -4.16 20.57 5.16
CA ASP A 382 -3.06 20.07 5.94
C ASP A 382 -3.32 18.63 6.40
N TYR A 383 -2.28 17.98 6.92
CA TYR A 383 -2.41 16.68 7.56
C TYR A 383 -3.29 16.76 8.81
N ALA A 384 -4.11 15.73 8.99
CA ALA A 384 -4.89 15.50 10.19
C ALA A 384 -4.69 14.05 10.66
N THR A 385 -4.66 13.87 11.97
CA THR A 385 -4.58 12.58 12.67
C THR A 385 -5.90 12.21 13.29
N PRO A 386 -6.16 10.92 13.55
CA PRO A 386 -7.32 10.43 14.29
C PRO A 386 -7.44 10.95 15.70
#